data_24c7808ddedc75f06c7f46d126f820dc
#
_entry.id   24c7808ddedc75f06c7f46d126f820dc
#
_cell.length_a   1.000
_cell.length_b   1.000
_cell.length_c   1.000
_cell.angle_alpha   90.00
_cell.angle_beta   90.00
_cell.angle_gamma   90.00
#
_symmetry.space_group_name_H-M   'P 1'
#
loop_
_entity.id
_entity.type
_entity.pdbx_description
1 polymer ?
#
loop_
_entity_poly.entity_id
_entity_poly.type
_entity_poly.pdbx_seq_one_letter_code
_entity_poly.pdbx_strand_id
1 'polypeptide(L)'
;MGEIFLERGLSVELYDRIYPGPLAGSPVAGDISFYLAQARKFAGKGGKVLELAVGTGRVAIPFLHAGFQVTGVDLSPHMLRVCRRKAEALGLARGLALVRANMTGFDLGARFPLIIIPFRAFMHLFTPADQRACLECVRRHLAPGGRFIVDIFDPLLELCSPKYKLGGGRPDEPREDRYPDPESGTTGIVRYLWRKNDPLRQILRELWEFELRDAQGRVLRRDRQTVTLRWTYRWEMRYLLELAGLDPVACYGDFRGGPPRYGAEQIWVARR
;
A
#
# COMPACT_ATOMS: atom_id res chain seq x y z
N MET A 1 -12.32 -8.23 16.48
CA MET A 1 -11.31 -7.22 16.18
C MET A 1 -11.15 -7.22 14.67
N GLY A 2 -11.44 -6.09 13.99
CA GLY A 2 -11.45 -6.03 12.52
C GLY A 2 -10.05 -5.96 11.93
N GLU A 3 -9.91 -6.37 10.67
CA GLU A 3 -8.71 -6.12 9.87
C GLU A 3 -8.59 -4.63 9.55
N ILE A 4 -7.35 -4.11 9.57
CA ILE A 4 -7.07 -2.70 9.32
C ILE A 4 -7.63 -2.25 7.95
N PHE A 5 -8.21 -1.04 7.91
CA PHE A 5 -8.75 -0.36 6.73
C PHE A 5 -10.01 -0.98 6.10
N LEU A 6 -10.45 -2.19 6.48
CA LEU A 6 -11.66 -2.81 5.91
C LEU A 6 -12.95 -2.27 6.53
N GLU A 7 -12.91 -1.95 7.81
CA GLU A 7 -14.06 -1.42 8.56
C GLU A 7 -13.99 0.11 8.69
N ARG A 8 -15.15 0.72 8.92
CA ARG A 8 -15.20 2.14 9.28
C ARG A 8 -14.55 2.35 10.65
N GLY A 9 -13.55 3.24 10.74
CA GLY A 9 -12.86 3.50 12.00
C GLY A 9 -11.78 4.56 11.87
N LEU A 10 -11.08 4.79 12.97
CA LEU A 10 -10.00 5.79 13.04
C LEU A 10 -8.84 5.48 12.08
N SER A 11 -8.58 4.22 11.77
CA SER A 11 -7.54 3.86 10.78
C SER A 11 -7.80 4.45 9.40
N VAL A 12 -9.07 4.49 8.98
CA VAL A 12 -9.48 5.11 7.70
C VAL A 12 -9.50 6.63 7.81
N GLU A 13 -10.05 7.16 8.92
CA GLU A 13 -10.19 8.60 9.14
C GLU A 13 -8.84 9.30 9.31
N LEU A 14 -7.88 8.66 9.96
CA LEU A 14 -6.53 9.17 10.19
C LEU A 14 -5.53 8.81 9.08
N TYR A 15 -5.94 8.01 8.08
CA TYR A 15 -5.01 7.47 7.07
C TYR A 15 -4.19 8.57 6.39
N ASP A 16 -4.83 9.62 5.91
CA ASP A 16 -4.15 10.71 5.19
C ASP A 16 -3.30 11.60 6.12
N ARG A 17 -3.54 11.59 7.44
CA ARG A 17 -2.67 12.24 8.44
C ARG A 17 -1.44 11.41 8.75
N ILE A 18 -1.62 10.07 8.82
CA ILE A 18 -0.53 9.12 9.08
C ILE A 18 0.39 9.01 7.87
N TYR A 19 -0.19 9.06 6.67
CA TYR A 19 0.48 8.89 5.39
C TYR A 19 0.23 10.08 4.44
N PRO A 20 0.68 11.30 4.81
CA PRO A 20 0.46 12.49 4.00
C PRO A 20 1.34 12.47 2.76
N GLY A 21 0.77 12.34 1.56
CA GLY A 21 1.45 12.54 0.28
C GLY A 21 2.87 11.96 0.19
N PRO A 22 3.87 12.76 -0.20
CA PRO A 22 5.28 12.34 -0.21
C PRO A 22 5.79 12.09 1.22
N LEU A 23 6.12 10.84 1.52
CA LEU A 23 6.59 10.40 2.82
C LEU A 23 8.10 10.61 2.96
N ALA A 24 8.54 11.88 3.07
CA ALA A 24 9.94 12.21 3.24
C ALA A 24 10.53 11.49 4.47
N GLY A 25 11.73 10.92 4.31
CA GLY A 25 12.40 10.19 5.39
C GLY A 25 11.90 8.77 5.64
N SER A 26 10.84 8.31 4.96
CA SER A 26 10.37 6.93 5.05
C SER A 26 11.04 6.03 4.00
N PRO A 27 11.02 4.70 4.18
CA PRO A 27 11.51 3.76 3.17
C PRO A 27 10.84 3.89 1.79
N VAL A 28 9.61 4.40 1.74
CA VAL A 28 8.86 4.64 0.49
C VAL A 28 8.99 6.08 -0.03
N ALA A 29 9.94 6.86 0.49
CA ALA A 29 10.18 8.23 0.01
C ALA A 29 10.51 8.25 -1.48
N GLY A 30 9.78 9.09 -2.24
CA GLY A 30 9.95 9.22 -3.68
C GLY A 30 9.08 8.29 -4.53
N ASP A 31 8.26 7.44 -3.93
CA ASP A 31 7.40 6.47 -4.61
C ASP A 31 6.46 7.13 -5.63
N ILE A 32 5.76 8.21 -5.24
CA ILE A 32 4.84 8.94 -6.14
C ILE A 32 5.58 9.44 -7.37
N SER A 33 6.76 10.04 -7.20
CA SER A 33 7.56 10.56 -8.30
C SER A 33 8.05 9.44 -9.22
N PHE A 34 8.45 8.32 -8.65
CA PHE A 34 8.83 7.12 -9.38
C PHE A 34 7.67 6.57 -10.21
N TYR A 35 6.50 6.36 -9.60
CA TYR A 35 5.32 5.86 -10.30
C TYR A 35 4.87 6.80 -11.41
N LEU A 36 4.89 8.13 -11.18
CA LEU A 36 4.59 9.13 -12.22
C LEU A 36 5.57 9.07 -13.39
N ALA A 37 6.86 8.88 -13.13
CA ALA A 37 7.86 8.71 -14.19
C ALA A 37 7.60 7.44 -15.01
N GLN A 38 7.26 6.33 -14.35
CA GLN A 38 6.88 5.09 -15.04
C GLN A 38 5.60 5.26 -15.87
N ALA A 39 4.60 5.99 -15.34
CA ALA A 39 3.37 6.26 -16.09
C ALA A 39 3.63 7.10 -17.36
N ARG A 40 4.46 8.14 -17.26
CA ARG A 40 4.85 8.93 -18.45
C ARG A 40 5.55 8.06 -19.50
N LYS A 41 6.39 7.11 -19.05
CA LYS A 41 7.17 6.24 -19.93
C LYS A 41 6.29 5.19 -20.62
N PHE A 42 5.36 4.54 -19.92
CA PHE A 42 4.67 3.37 -20.41
C PHE A 42 3.19 3.59 -20.77
N ALA A 43 2.52 4.53 -20.11
CA ALA A 43 1.16 4.90 -20.45
C ALA A 43 1.05 6.12 -21.37
N GLY A 44 2.10 6.92 -21.48
CA GLY A 44 2.09 8.16 -22.26
C GLY A 44 1.23 9.26 -21.61
N LYS A 45 1.17 10.43 -22.26
CA LYS A 45 0.39 11.57 -21.77
C LYS A 45 -1.11 11.24 -21.78
N GLY A 46 -1.78 11.41 -20.64
CA GLY A 46 -3.22 11.11 -20.51
C GLY A 46 -3.58 9.62 -20.54
N GLY A 47 -2.60 8.75 -20.47
CA GLY A 47 -2.79 7.30 -20.54
C GLY A 47 -3.51 6.72 -19.34
N LYS A 48 -3.90 5.44 -19.47
CA LYS A 48 -4.65 4.71 -18.44
C LYS A 48 -3.70 4.00 -17.48
N VAL A 49 -3.99 4.11 -16.18
CA VAL A 49 -3.28 3.41 -15.11
C VAL A 49 -4.28 2.62 -14.28
N LEU A 50 -3.93 1.39 -13.94
CA LEU A 50 -4.67 0.58 -12.96
C LEU A 50 -3.88 0.58 -11.64
N GLU A 51 -4.51 1.03 -10.57
CA GLU A 51 -3.99 0.96 -9.21
C GLU A 51 -4.80 -0.04 -8.39
N LEU A 52 -4.15 -1.10 -7.91
CA LEU A 52 -4.75 -2.08 -7.00
C LEU A 52 -4.46 -1.68 -5.56
N ALA A 53 -5.46 -1.83 -4.69
CA ALA A 53 -5.50 -1.31 -3.33
C ALA A 53 -5.32 0.23 -3.31
N VAL A 54 -6.15 0.93 -4.09
CA VAL A 54 -6.05 2.39 -4.27
C VAL A 54 -6.24 3.17 -2.97
N GLY A 55 -6.87 2.59 -1.95
CA GLY A 55 -7.08 3.19 -0.65
C GLY A 55 -7.81 4.54 -0.73
N THR A 56 -7.27 5.54 -0.03
CA THR A 56 -7.76 6.93 -0.06
C THR A 56 -7.27 7.72 -1.28
N GLY A 57 -6.53 7.08 -2.20
CA GLY A 57 -6.02 7.72 -3.41
C GLY A 57 -4.69 8.47 -3.22
N ARG A 58 -3.84 8.04 -2.28
CA ARG A 58 -2.54 8.68 -2.03
C ARG A 58 -1.68 8.76 -3.29
N VAL A 59 -1.71 7.74 -4.16
CA VAL A 59 -0.99 7.71 -5.44
C VAL A 59 -1.92 8.10 -6.59
N ALA A 60 -3.19 7.68 -6.58
CA ALA A 60 -4.18 8.00 -7.63
C ALA A 60 -4.38 9.51 -7.83
N ILE A 61 -4.50 10.30 -6.75
CA ILE A 61 -4.71 11.74 -6.86
C ILE A 61 -3.56 12.45 -7.59
N PRO A 62 -2.27 12.22 -7.26
CA PRO A 62 -1.14 12.70 -8.05
C PRO A 62 -1.17 12.30 -9.54
N PHE A 63 -1.61 11.09 -9.87
CA PHE A 63 -1.77 10.67 -11.28
C PHE A 63 -2.85 11.50 -11.98
N LEU A 64 -3.99 11.71 -11.33
CA LEU A 64 -5.08 12.54 -11.87
C LEU A 64 -4.62 13.98 -12.09
N HIS A 65 -3.88 14.58 -11.15
CA HIS A 65 -3.28 15.91 -11.33
C HIS A 65 -2.31 15.95 -12.51
N ALA A 66 -1.59 14.88 -12.77
CA ALA A 66 -0.70 14.77 -13.92
C ALA A 66 -1.43 14.49 -15.25
N GLY A 67 -2.78 14.41 -15.22
CA GLY A 67 -3.65 14.23 -16.38
C GLY A 67 -3.85 12.77 -16.82
N PHE A 68 -3.43 11.79 -16.02
CA PHE A 68 -3.70 10.36 -16.30
C PHE A 68 -5.15 10.01 -15.98
N GLN A 69 -5.64 8.94 -16.63
CA GLN A 69 -6.89 8.28 -16.26
C GLN A 69 -6.56 7.13 -15.32
N VAL A 70 -7.19 7.12 -14.15
CA VAL A 70 -6.92 6.11 -13.11
C VAL A 70 -8.16 5.23 -12.92
N THR A 71 -7.95 3.92 -13.02
CA THR A 71 -8.89 2.93 -12.48
C THR A 71 -8.30 2.42 -11.16
N GLY A 72 -9.01 2.67 -10.05
CA GLY A 72 -8.61 2.23 -8.71
C GLY A 72 -9.49 1.05 -8.27
N VAL A 73 -8.85 -0.03 -7.85
CA VAL A 73 -9.53 -1.19 -7.23
C VAL A 73 -9.18 -1.23 -5.75
N ASP A 74 -10.18 -1.37 -4.89
CA ASP A 74 -9.97 -1.59 -3.46
C ASP A 74 -11.09 -2.45 -2.88
N LEU A 75 -10.78 -3.20 -1.82
CA LEU A 75 -11.78 -4.02 -1.11
C LEU A 75 -12.64 -3.19 -0.15
N SER A 76 -12.05 -2.10 0.42
CA SER A 76 -12.69 -1.25 1.42
C SER A 76 -13.61 -0.20 0.79
N PRO A 77 -14.94 -0.27 1.02
CA PRO A 77 -15.85 0.76 0.54
C PRO A 77 -15.63 2.10 1.27
N HIS A 78 -15.01 2.07 2.44
CA HIS A 78 -14.72 3.26 3.23
C HIS A 78 -13.54 4.03 2.64
N MET A 79 -12.46 3.32 2.27
CA MET A 79 -11.32 3.88 1.55
C MET A 79 -11.73 4.48 0.20
N LEU A 80 -12.49 3.74 -0.61
CA LEU A 80 -12.99 4.21 -1.90
C LEU A 80 -13.84 5.48 -1.76
N ARG A 81 -14.66 5.59 -0.71
CA ARG A 81 -15.46 6.80 -0.44
C ARG A 81 -14.57 8.01 -0.15
N VAL A 82 -13.50 7.84 0.62
CA VAL A 82 -12.53 8.92 0.88
C VAL A 82 -11.83 9.33 -0.41
N CYS A 83 -11.35 8.38 -1.20
CA CYS A 83 -10.71 8.64 -2.49
C CYS A 83 -11.62 9.44 -3.42
N ARG A 84 -12.89 9.02 -3.56
CA ARG A 84 -13.89 9.70 -4.40
C ARG A 84 -14.10 11.15 -3.95
N ARG A 85 -14.36 11.37 -2.65
CA ARG A 85 -14.57 12.73 -2.11
C ARG A 85 -13.37 13.64 -2.36
N LYS A 86 -12.15 13.13 -2.20
CA LYS A 86 -10.92 13.90 -2.48
C LYS A 86 -10.84 14.27 -3.96
N ALA A 87 -11.10 13.33 -4.87
CA ALA A 87 -11.07 13.60 -6.30
C ALA A 87 -12.17 14.61 -6.71
N GLU A 88 -13.37 14.52 -6.13
CA GLU A 88 -14.47 15.47 -6.36
C GLU A 88 -14.11 16.88 -5.86
N ALA A 89 -13.60 16.98 -4.64
CA ALA A 89 -13.19 18.26 -4.04
C ALA A 89 -12.09 18.99 -4.85
N LEU A 90 -11.26 18.22 -5.56
CA LEU A 90 -10.18 18.73 -6.41
C LEU A 90 -10.59 18.89 -7.89
N GLY A 91 -11.85 18.60 -8.25
CA GLY A 91 -12.31 18.67 -9.64
C GLY A 91 -11.74 17.59 -10.57
N LEU A 92 -11.19 16.51 -10.01
CA LEU A 92 -10.47 15.45 -10.73
C LEU A 92 -11.32 14.19 -10.99
N ALA A 93 -12.57 14.16 -10.53
CA ALA A 93 -13.42 12.96 -10.55
C ALA A 93 -13.64 12.37 -11.95
N ARG A 94 -13.59 13.18 -13.02
CA ARG A 94 -13.77 12.72 -14.42
C ARG A 94 -12.67 11.74 -14.86
N GLY A 95 -11.46 11.85 -14.30
CA GLY A 95 -10.33 10.95 -14.61
C GLY A 95 -10.29 9.68 -13.78
N LEU A 96 -11.22 9.49 -12.82
CA LEU A 96 -11.18 8.44 -11.82
C LEU A 96 -12.35 7.48 -11.95
N ALA A 97 -12.04 6.20 -12.17
CA ALA A 97 -12.98 5.09 -12.02
C ALA A 97 -12.61 4.27 -10.76
N LEU A 98 -13.56 4.05 -9.85
CA LEU A 98 -13.35 3.27 -8.63
C LEU A 98 -14.21 2.01 -8.65
N VAL A 99 -13.58 0.87 -8.41
CA VAL A 99 -14.21 -0.45 -8.40
C VAL A 99 -13.97 -1.12 -7.05
N ARG A 100 -15.04 -1.52 -6.38
CA ARG A 100 -14.93 -2.34 -5.17
C ARG A 100 -14.76 -3.79 -5.56
N ALA A 101 -13.55 -4.32 -5.41
CA ALA A 101 -13.25 -5.73 -5.70
C ALA A 101 -12.04 -6.20 -4.88
N ASN A 102 -11.91 -7.53 -4.77
CA ASN A 102 -10.70 -8.16 -4.27
C ASN A 102 -9.66 -8.24 -5.39
N MET A 103 -8.42 -7.82 -5.14
CA MET A 103 -7.35 -7.87 -6.13
C MET A 103 -6.97 -9.31 -6.56
N THR A 104 -7.45 -10.33 -5.86
CA THR A 104 -7.27 -11.74 -6.22
C THR A 104 -8.28 -12.26 -7.24
N GLY A 105 -9.38 -11.51 -7.49
CA GLY A 105 -10.46 -11.99 -8.33
C GLY A 105 -11.32 -10.84 -8.87
N PHE A 106 -10.82 -10.12 -9.88
CA PHE A 106 -11.57 -9.07 -10.57
C PHE A 106 -11.45 -9.21 -12.09
N ASP A 107 -12.44 -8.66 -12.79
CA ASP A 107 -12.38 -8.47 -14.24
C ASP A 107 -12.96 -7.10 -14.59
N LEU A 108 -12.15 -6.30 -15.29
CA LEU A 108 -12.53 -4.95 -15.73
C LEU A 108 -12.85 -4.90 -17.24
N GLY A 109 -12.75 -6.02 -17.95
CA GLY A 109 -12.93 -6.06 -19.42
C GLY A 109 -11.95 -5.15 -20.18
N ALA A 110 -10.86 -4.72 -19.56
CA ALA A 110 -9.91 -3.74 -20.09
C ALA A 110 -8.47 -4.13 -19.80
N ARG A 111 -7.55 -3.58 -20.61
CA ARG A 111 -6.10 -3.73 -20.38
C ARG A 111 -5.46 -2.36 -20.18
N PHE A 112 -4.40 -2.36 -19.35
CA PHE A 112 -3.73 -1.15 -18.93
C PHE A 112 -2.24 -1.20 -19.30
N PRO A 113 -1.67 -0.11 -19.82
CA PRO A 113 -0.25 -0.04 -20.11
C PRO A 113 0.62 0.03 -18.83
N LEU A 114 0.02 0.47 -17.72
CA LEU A 114 0.65 0.44 -16.41
C LEU A 114 -0.33 -0.07 -15.36
N ILE A 115 0.11 -1.07 -14.59
CA ILE A 115 -0.59 -1.58 -13.40
C ILE A 115 0.36 -1.43 -12.22
N ILE A 116 -0.14 -0.88 -11.10
CA ILE A 116 0.65 -0.72 -9.88
C ILE A 116 -0.04 -1.33 -8.67
N ILE A 117 0.74 -1.86 -7.73
CA ILE A 117 0.32 -2.20 -6.37
C ILE A 117 1.28 -1.46 -5.42
N PRO A 118 0.96 -0.21 -5.06
CA PRO A 118 1.86 0.62 -4.27
C PRO A 118 1.74 0.35 -2.78
N PHE A 119 2.74 0.88 -2.03
CA PHE A 119 2.70 0.99 -0.59
C PHE A 119 2.53 -0.35 0.13
N ARG A 120 3.26 -1.37 -0.35
CA ARG A 120 3.31 -2.71 0.25
C ARG A 120 1.96 -3.44 0.31
N ALA A 121 0.94 -2.97 -0.45
CA ALA A 121 -0.41 -3.53 -0.38
C ALA A 121 -0.47 -5.00 -0.78
N PHE A 122 0.45 -5.49 -1.63
CA PHE A 122 0.59 -6.90 -1.98
C PHE A 122 0.82 -7.81 -0.77
N MET A 123 1.39 -7.28 0.30
CA MET A 123 1.66 -8.03 1.53
C MET A 123 0.39 -8.35 2.35
N HIS A 124 -0.76 -7.74 2.03
CA HIS A 124 -2.07 -8.12 2.57
C HIS A 124 -2.65 -9.39 1.92
N LEU A 125 -1.94 -10.03 1.00
CA LEU A 125 -2.24 -11.35 0.45
C LEU A 125 -1.52 -12.41 1.31
N PHE A 126 -2.26 -13.04 2.20
CA PHE A 126 -1.68 -13.85 3.28
C PHE A 126 -1.26 -15.25 2.85
N THR A 127 -1.71 -15.72 1.69
CA THR A 127 -1.37 -17.06 1.19
C THR A 127 -0.68 -16.98 -0.17
N PRO A 128 0.19 -17.95 -0.51
CA PRO A 128 0.76 -18.06 -1.84
C PRO A 128 -0.30 -18.19 -2.94
N ALA A 129 -1.45 -18.81 -2.63
CA ALA A 129 -2.57 -18.92 -3.57
C ALA A 129 -3.17 -17.55 -3.89
N ASP A 130 -3.41 -16.70 -2.87
CA ASP A 130 -3.91 -15.34 -3.08
C ASP A 130 -2.92 -14.49 -3.86
N GLN A 131 -1.63 -14.59 -3.55
CA GLN A 131 -0.58 -13.88 -4.27
C GLN A 131 -0.54 -14.27 -5.76
N ARG A 132 -0.63 -15.58 -6.07
CA ARG A 132 -0.72 -16.06 -7.44
C ARG A 132 -1.99 -15.58 -8.15
N ALA A 133 -3.15 -15.70 -7.51
CA ALA A 133 -4.42 -15.24 -8.07
C ALA A 133 -4.39 -13.75 -8.40
N CYS A 134 -3.79 -12.91 -7.53
CA CYS A 134 -3.59 -11.49 -7.80
C CYS A 134 -2.69 -11.27 -9.03
N LEU A 135 -1.55 -11.94 -9.11
CA LEU A 135 -0.62 -11.80 -10.25
C LEU A 135 -1.23 -12.30 -11.56
N GLU A 136 -2.07 -13.35 -11.52
CA GLU A 136 -2.84 -13.81 -12.67
C GLU A 136 -3.88 -12.77 -13.12
N CYS A 137 -4.56 -12.08 -12.16
CA CYS A 137 -5.42 -10.94 -12.47
C CYS A 137 -4.64 -9.81 -13.12
N VAL A 138 -3.48 -9.44 -12.57
CA VAL A 138 -2.57 -8.44 -13.16
C VAL A 138 -2.20 -8.83 -14.59
N ARG A 139 -1.78 -10.07 -14.83
CA ARG A 139 -1.39 -10.54 -16.17
C ARG A 139 -2.54 -10.44 -17.18
N ARG A 140 -3.77 -10.75 -16.80
CA ARG A 140 -4.94 -10.62 -17.70
C ARG A 140 -5.19 -9.17 -18.10
N HIS A 141 -5.01 -8.24 -17.18
CA HIS A 141 -5.28 -6.81 -17.38
C HIS A 141 -4.06 -6.02 -17.89
N LEU A 142 -2.87 -6.63 -17.97
CA LEU A 142 -1.68 -5.97 -18.51
C LEU A 142 -1.71 -5.93 -20.02
N ALA A 143 -1.61 -4.73 -20.61
CA ALA A 143 -1.54 -4.55 -22.05
C ALA A 143 -0.23 -5.13 -22.62
N PRO A 144 -0.19 -5.56 -23.90
CA PRO A 144 1.07 -5.86 -24.56
C PRO A 144 2.03 -4.67 -24.48
N GLY A 145 3.30 -4.94 -24.10
CA GLY A 145 4.30 -3.88 -23.87
C GLY A 145 4.15 -3.09 -22.57
N GLY A 146 3.07 -3.32 -21.82
CA GLY A 146 2.83 -2.65 -20.53
C GLY A 146 3.79 -3.09 -19.42
N ARG A 147 3.68 -2.41 -18.29
CA ARG A 147 4.46 -2.72 -17.09
C ARG A 147 3.56 -2.92 -15.87
N PHE A 148 3.94 -3.90 -15.09
CA PHE A 148 3.44 -4.11 -13.73
C PHE A 148 4.52 -3.70 -12.74
N ILE A 149 4.14 -2.92 -11.71
CA ILE A 149 5.06 -2.49 -10.65
C ILE A 149 4.43 -2.77 -9.30
N VAL A 150 5.19 -3.38 -8.42
CA VAL A 150 4.78 -3.67 -7.05
C VAL A 150 5.94 -3.41 -6.10
N ASP A 151 5.67 -2.79 -4.97
CA ASP A 151 6.64 -2.64 -3.89
C ASP A 151 6.23 -3.44 -2.65
N ILE A 152 7.22 -4.06 -2.06
CA ILE A 152 7.15 -4.75 -0.77
C ILE A 152 8.43 -4.45 0.02
N PHE A 153 8.45 -4.63 1.33
CA PHE A 153 9.73 -4.55 2.06
C PHE A 153 10.55 -5.84 1.90
N ASP A 154 11.87 -5.71 1.88
CA ASP A 154 12.77 -6.85 2.02
C ASP A 154 12.83 -7.29 3.48
N PRO A 155 12.47 -8.54 3.82
CA PRO A 155 12.35 -8.95 5.21
C PRO A 155 13.71 -8.99 5.92
N LEU A 156 13.86 -8.22 6.99
CA LEU A 156 14.95 -8.37 7.94
C LEU A 156 14.70 -9.60 8.80
N LEU A 157 15.59 -10.59 8.77
CA LEU A 157 15.42 -11.86 9.48
C LEU A 157 15.25 -11.65 10.98
N GLU A 158 15.94 -10.67 11.55
CA GLU A 158 15.81 -10.30 12.97
C GLU A 158 14.39 -9.86 13.31
N LEU A 159 13.76 -9.06 12.44
CA LEU A 159 12.41 -8.54 12.62
C LEU A 159 11.34 -9.59 12.33
N CYS A 160 11.67 -10.62 11.56
CA CYS A 160 10.80 -11.75 11.24
C CYS A 160 10.90 -12.89 12.27
N SER A 161 11.82 -12.80 13.22
CA SER A 161 12.01 -13.78 14.29
C SER A 161 10.77 -13.84 15.20
N PRO A 162 10.35 -15.03 15.67
CA PRO A 162 9.31 -15.16 16.68
C PRO A 162 9.70 -14.56 18.03
N LYS A 163 11.00 -14.33 18.25
CA LYS A 163 11.54 -13.67 19.46
C LYS A 163 11.52 -12.13 19.37
N TYR A 164 11.25 -11.56 18.19
CA TYR A 164 11.21 -10.12 18.02
C TYR A 164 10.02 -9.52 18.76
N LYS A 165 10.29 -8.49 19.59
CA LYS A 165 9.28 -7.70 20.31
C LYS A 165 9.29 -6.26 19.77
N LEU A 166 8.13 -5.65 19.61
CA LEU A 166 8.01 -4.23 19.32
C LEU A 166 8.57 -3.41 20.50
N GLY A 167 9.33 -2.36 20.15
CA GLY A 167 9.80 -1.43 21.19
C GLY A 167 11.29 -1.30 21.35
N GLY A 168 12.10 -1.82 20.43
CA GLY A 168 13.54 -1.43 20.22
C GLY A 168 14.44 -1.22 21.42
N GLY A 169 14.13 -1.75 22.62
CA GLY A 169 14.95 -1.56 23.79
C GLY A 169 14.25 -1.67 25.14
N ARG A 170 12.93 -1.47 25.20
CA ARG A 170 12.15 -1.70 26.42
C ARG A 170 10.89 -2.48 26.10
N PRO A 171 10.73 -3.71 26.62
CA PRO A 171 9.60 -4.59 26.31
C PRO A 171 8.22 -4.03 26.69
N ASP A 172 8.17 -3.00 27.53
CA ASP A 172 6.96 -2.55 28.23
C ASP A 172 6.45 -1.17 27.80
N GLU A 173 7.16 -0.47 26.88
CA GLU A 173 6.68 0.81 26.35
C GLU A 173 6.23 0.65 24.89
N PRO A 174 4.91 0.74 24.60
CA PRO A 174 4.43 0.74 23.22
C PRO A 174 4.96 1.98 22.50
N ARG A 175 5.49 1.79 21.29
CA ARG A 175 5.84 2.91 20.41
C ARG A 175 4.57 3.71 20.13
N GLU A 176 4.64 5.01 20.28
CA GLU A 176 3.55 5.95 20.01
C GLU A 176 3.99 6.98 18.98
N ASP A 177 3.18 7.15 17.93
CA ASP A 177 3.34 8.21 16.95
C ASP A 177 2.15 9.18 17.02
N ARG A 178 2.41 10.49 16.89
CA ARG A 178 1.39 11.56 17.01
C ARG A 178 1.26 12.35 15.72
N TYR A 179 0.02 12.62 15.34
CA TYR A 179 -0.38 13.26 14.10
C TYR A 179 -1.34 14.43 14.41
N PRO A 180 -0.82 15.62 14.76
CA PRO A 180 -1.65 16.81 15.02
C PRO A 180 -2.28 17.31 13.72
N ASP A 181 -3.48 17.86 13.87
CA ASP A 181 -4.20 18.56 12.82
C ASP A 181 -4.55 19.98 13.28
N PRO A 182 -3.83 20.98 12.77
CA PRO A 182 -4.05 22.37 13.15
C PRO A 182 -5.44 22.91 12.78
N GLU A 183 -6.06 22.38 11.69
CA GLU A 183 -7.37 22.85 11.24
C GLU A 183 -8.48 22.45 12.18
N SER A 184 -8.50 21.20 12.62
CA SER A 184 -9.52 20.70 13.56
C SER A 184 -9.14 20.86 15.02
N GLY A 185 -7.91 21.23 15.33
CA GLY A 185 -7.37 21.27 16.70
C GLY A 185 -7.26 19.88 17.35
N THR A 186 -7.40 18.79 16.60
CA THR A 186 -7.33 17.43 17.12
C THR A 186 -5.97 16.79 16.89
N THR A 187 -5.62 15.78 17.70
CA THR A 187 -4.41 14.96 17.51
C THR A 187 -4.80 13.49 17.34
N GLY A 188 -4.42 12.90 16.23
CA GLY A 188 -4.43 11.46 16.03
C GLY A 188 -3.21 10.83 16.70
N ILE A 189 -3.41 9.70 17.38
CA ILE A 189 -2.33 8.93 18.01
C ILE A 189 -2.41 7.50 17.54
N VAL A 190 -1.27 6.91 17.20
CA VAL A 190 -1.14 5.49 16.87
C VAL A 190 -0.17 4.85 17.85
N ARG A 191 -0.62 3.80 18.54
CA ARG A 191 0.21 2.98 19.44
C ARG A 191 0.34 1.59 18.87
N TYR A 192 1.57 1.09 18.84
CA TYR A 192 1.90 -0.26 18.41
C TYR A 192 2.01 -1.13 19.66
N LEU A 193 0.94 -1.90 19.96
CA LEU A 193 0.82 -2.56 21.25
C LEU A 193 1.59 -3.88 21.32
N TRP A 194 1.55 -4.68 20.25
CA TRP A 194 2.33 -5.91 20.15
C TRP A 194 2.52 -6.34 18.70
N ARG A 195 3.54 -7.17 18.48
CA ARG A 195 3.80 -7.89 17.24
C ARG A 195 4.00 -9.37 17.53
N LYS A 196 3.46 -10.22 16.65
CA LYS A 196 3.74 -11.67 16.60
C LYS A 196 4.14 -12.04 15.19
N ASN A 197 5.21 -12.81 15.08
CA ASN A 197 5.70 -13.34 13.82
C ASN A 197 5.51 -14.86 13.77
N ASP A 198 5.04 -15.36 12.63
CA ASP A 198 4.98 -16.79 12.26
C ASP A 198 5.92 -17.02 11.08
N PRO A 199 7.18 -17.42 11.31
CA PRO A 199 8.15 -17.62 10.24
C PRO A 199 7.79 -18.77 9.29
N LEU A 200 7.05 -19.78 9.75
CA LEU A 200 6.64 -20.89 8.90
C LEU A 200 5.66 -20.43 7.81
N ARG A 201 4.73 -19.54 8.17
CA ARG A 201 3.75 -18.97 7.23
C ARG A 201 4.21 -17.63 6.64
N GLN A 202 5.33 -17.09 7.11
CA GLN A 202 5.84 -15.76 6.75
C GLN A 202 4.82 -14.65 7.08
N ILE A 203 4.13 -14.77 8.21
CA ILE A 203 3.09 -13.82 8.63
C ILE A 203 3.57 -13.02 9.84
N LEU A 204 3.47 -11.71 9.76
CA LEU A 204 3.50 -10.83 10.92
C LEU A 204 2.09 -10.33 11.24
N ARG A 205 1.80 -10.22 12.54
CA ARG A 205 0.58 -9.58 13.04
C ARG A 205 0.94 -8.55 14.07
N GLU A 206 0.34 -7.37 13.96
CA GLU A 206 0.49 -6.28 14.92
C GLU A 206 -0.88 -5.85 15.41
N LEU A 207 -0.99 -5.53 16.69
CA LEU A 207 -2.14 -4.83 17.22
C LEU A 207 -1.81 -3.35 17.32
N TRP A 208 -2.58 -2.55 16.61
CA TRP A 208 -2.48 -1.10 16.64
C TRP A 208 -3.69 -0.52 17.36
N GLU A 209 -3.44 0.49 18.21
CA GLU A 209 -4.47 1.31 18.82
C GLU A 209 -4.44 2.70 18.20
N PHE A 210 -5.58 3.12 17.67
CA PHE A 210 -5.79 4.46 17.14
C PHE A 210 -6.59 5.26 18.16
N GLU A 211 -6.18 6.50 18.44
CA GLU A 211 -6.86 7.38 19.35
C GLU A 211 -6.97 8.77 18.72
N LEU A 212 -8.11 9.42 18.91
CA LEU A 212 -8.34 10.82 18.54
C LEU A 212 -8.54 11.63 19.80
N ARG A 213 -7.76 12.68 19.97
CA ARG A 213 -7.85 13.62 21.11
C ARG A 213 -8.24 15.02 20.65
N ASP A 214 -8.94 15.74 21.53
CA ASP A 214 -9.19 17.17 21.34
C ASP A 214 -7.97 18.03 21.71
N ALA A 215 -8.10 19.37 21.56
CA ALA A 215 -7.06 20.33 21.87
C ALA A 215 -6.66 20.34 23.37
N GLN A 216 -7.53 19.87 24.25
CA GLN A 216 -7.30 19.75 25.69
C GLN A 216 -6.70 18.39 26.08
N GLY A 217 -6.43 17.51 25.10
CA GLY A 217 -5.86 16.19 25.32
C GLY A 217 -6.87 15.12 25.77
N ARG A 218 -8.17 15.42 25.81
CA ARG A 218 -9.22 14.45 26.16
C ARG A 218 -9.44 13.48 25.00
N VAL A 219 -9.60 12.20 25.33
CA VAL A 219 -9.88 11.14 24.34
C VAL A 219 -11.29 11.29 23.81
N LEU A 220 -11.44 11.55 22.51
CA LEU A 220 -12.72 11.61 21.81
C LEU A 220 -13.16 10.22 21.32
N ARG A 221 -12.22 9.45 20.76
CA ARG A 221 -12.46 8.09 20.24
C ARG A 221 -11.22 7.25 20.36
N ARG A 222 -11.42 5.92 20.45
CA ARG A 222 -10.35 4.91 20.45
C ARG A 222 -10.82 3.66 19.72
N ASP A 223 -10.01 3.18 18.79
CA ASP A 223 -10.22 1.95 18.04
C ASP A 223 -8.99 1.06 18.13
N ARG A 224 -9.15 -0.27 18.07
CA ARG A 224 -8.06 -1.23 17.97
C ARG A 224 -8.26 -2.11 16.76
N GLN A 225 -7.21 -2.25 15.97
CA GLN A 225 -7.24 -3.08 14.76
C GLN A 225 -5.98 -3.91 14.63
N THR A 226 -6.10 -5.06 13.97
CA THR A 226 -4.97 -5.93 13.66
C THR A 226 -4.45 -5.60 12.27
N VAL A 227 -3.16 -5.41 12.16
CA VAL A 227 -2.42 -5.37 10.89
C VAL A 227 -1.83 -6.76 10.67
N THR A 228 -2.21 -7.40 9.59
CA THR A 228 -1.64 -8.67 9.16
C THR A 228 -0.92 -8.46 7.84
N LEU A 229 0.33 -8.88 7.75
CA LEU A 229 1.12 -8.84 6.53
C LEU A 229 1.83 -10.18 6.32
N ARG A 230 1.94 -10.60 5.06
CA ARG A 230 2.82 -11.68 4.66
C ARG A 230 4.08 -11.11 4.02
N TRP A 231 5.27 -11.42 4.59
CA TRP A 231 6.51 -11.06 3.91
C TRP A 231 6.84 -12.06 2.82
N THR A 232 7.52 -11.60 1.79
CA THR A 232 7.94 -12.40 0.65
C THR A 232 9.41 -12.15 0.39
N TYR A 233 10.22 -13.19 0.37
CA TYR A 233 11.64 -13.07 0.07
C TYR A 233 11.87 -12.74 -1.40
N ARG A 234 13.03 -12.14 -1.70
CA ARG A 234 13.34 -11.65 -3.06
C ARG A 234 13.22 -12.75 -4.13
N TRP A 235 13.82 -13.91 -3.90
CA TRP A 235 13.74 -15.01 -4.85
C TRP A 235 12.35 -15.62 -4.95
N GLU A 236 11.62 -15.67 -3.83
CA GLU A 236 10.23 -16.09 -3.82
C GLU A 236 9.36 -15.15 -4.68
N MET A 237 9.51 -13.83 -4.52
CA MET A 237 8.77 -12.86 -5.33
C MET A 237 9.12 -12.97 -6.81
N ARG A 238 10.39 -13.18 -7.15
CA ARG A 238 10.81 -13.44 -8.53
C ARG A 238 10.10 -14.65 -9.12
N TYR A 239 10.13 -15.77 -8.40
CA TYR A 239 9.48 -17.01 -8.88
C TYR A 239 7.96 -16.89 -8.93
N LEU A 240 7.33 -16.14 -8.03
CA LEU A 240 5.89 -15.85 -8.10
C LEU A 240 5.52 -15.09 -9.37
N LEU A 241 6.32 -14.09 -9.75
CA LEU A 241 6.14 -13.34 -11.01
C LEU A 241 6.29 -14.26 -12.22
N GLU A 242 7.36 -15.04 -12.28
CA GLU A 242 7.63 -15.96 -13.39
C GLU A 242 6.54 -17.03 -13.52
N LEU A 243 6.09 -17.64 -12.41
CA LEU A 243 4.99 -18.61 -12.39
C LEU A 243 3.66 -18.02 -12.85
N ALA A 244 3.42 -16.74 -12.60
CA ALA A 244 2.25 -16.04 -13.12
C ALA A 244 2.39 -15.62 -14.60
N GLY A 245 3.51 -15.93 -15.25
CA GLY A 245 3.79 -15.54 -16.62
C GLY A 245 4.07 -14.04 -16.79
N LEU A 246 4.66 -13.45 -15.76
CA LEU A 246 5.18 -12.08 -15.75
C LEU A 246 6.72 -12.15 -15.72
N ASP A 247 7.37 -11.50 -16.69
CA ASP A 247 8.84 -11.44 -16.80
C ASP A 247 9.37 -10.29 -15.93
N PRO A 248 10.09 -10.55 -14.81
CA PRO A 248 10.66 -9.50 -13.97
C PRO A 248 11.88 -8.88 -14.65
N VAL A 249 11.75 -7.66 -15.14
CA VAL A 249 12.78 -6.94 -15.89
C VAL A 249 13.67 -6.04 -15.02
N ALA A 250 13.23 -5.68 -13.82
CA ALA A 250 14.03 -4.94 -12.85
C ALA A 250 13.53 -5.19 -11.42
N CYS A 251 14.46 -5.03 -10.46
CA CYS A 251 14.18 -4.94 -9.03
C CYS A 251 15.07 -3.83 -8.46
N TYR A 252 14.46 -2.86 -7.77
CA TYR A 252 15.18 -1.76 -7.12
C TYR A 252 15.06 -1.87 -5.60
N GLY A 253 16.07 -1.35 -4.87
CA GLY A 253 16.09 -1.28 -3.42
C GLY A 253 15.51 0.00 -2.84
N ASP A 254 15.22 0.98 -3.70
CA ASP A 254 14.59 2.25 -3.36
C ASP A 254 13.91 2.88 -4.58
N PHE A 255 13.07 3.89 -4.35
CA PHE A 255 12.35 4.60 -5.42
C PHE A 255 13.21 5.60 -6.22
N ARG A 256 14.51 5.65 -5.98
CA ARG A 256 15.50 6.40 -6.79
C ARG A 256 16.17 5.50 -7.82
N GLY A 257 15.82 4.21 -7.89
CA GLY A 257 16.39 3.23 -8.81
C GLY A 257 17.69 2.61 -8.30
N GLY A 258 17.98 2.71 -7.00
CA GLY A 258 19.13 2.08 -6.36
C GLY A 258 19.09 0.55 -6.43
N PRO A 259 20.25 -0.15 -6.34
CA PRO A 259 20.30 -1.60 -6.39
C PRO A 259 19.60 -2.22 -5.18
N PRO A 260 19.10 -3.47 -5.32
CA PRO A 260 18.51 -4.20 -4.20
C PRO A 260 19.50 -4.34 -3.04
N ARG A 261 19.02 -4.13 -1.81
CA ARG A 261 19.80 -4.25 -0.56
C ARG A 261 18.98 -4.99 0.48
N TYR A 262 19.66 -5.73 1.35
CA TYR A 262 19.03 -6.41 2.49
C TYR A 262 18.32 -5.40 3.40
N GLY A 263 17.07 -5.69 3.72
CA GLY A 263 16.25 -4.86 4.61
C GLY A 263 15.75 -3.54 4.01
N ALA A 264 15.95 -3.28 2.72
CA ALA A 264 15.43 -2.13 2.01
C ALA A 264 14.03 -2.41 1.40
N GLU A 265 13.62 -1.68 0.36
CA GLU A 265 12.45 -2.06 -0.43
C GLU A 265 12.83 -3.10 -1.50
N GLN A 266 11.82 -3.82 -1.97
CA GLN A 266 11.84 -4.59 -3.20
C GLN A 266 10.81 -3.97 -4.15
N ILE A 267 11.27 -3.19 -5.12
CA ILE A 267 10.40 -2.56 -6.11
C ILE A 267 10.57 -3.32 -7.41
N TRP A 268 9.63 -4.19 -7.69
CA TRP A 268 9.65 -5.07 -8.86
C TRP A 268 8.96 -4.42 -10.04
N VAL A 269 9.61 -4.46 -11.18
CA VAL A 269 9.05 -4.08 -12.48
C VAL A 269 9.00 -5.33 -13.34
N ALA A 270 7.82 -5.69 -13.80
CA ALA A 270 7.62 -6.85 -14.65
C ALA A 270 6.84 -6.48 -15.93
N ARG A 271 6.93 -7.33 -16.93
CA ARG A 271 6.14 -7.26 -18.18
C ARG A 271 5.46 -8.60 -18.44
N ARG A 272 4.48 -8.57 -19.33
CA ARG A 272 3.85 -9.77 -19.83
C ARG A 272 4.68 -10.39 -20.96
#